data_c7b212f6beb2afacef51dd098d8da57f
#
_entry.id   c7b212f6beb2afacef51dd098d8da57f
#
_cell.length_a   1.000
_cell.length_b   1.000
_cell.length_c   1.000
_cell.angle_alpha   90.00
_cell.angle_beta   90.00
_cell.angle_gamma   90.00
#
_symmetry.space_group_name_H-M   'P 1'
#
loop_
_entity.id
_entity.type
_entity.pdbx_description
1 polymer ?
#
loop_
_entity_poly.entity_id
_entity_poly.type
_entity_poly.pdbx_seq_one_letter_code
_entity_poly.pdbx_strand_id
1 'polypeptide(L)'
;MVTQRRFFSTFRFLQHDNPLGLPRSGTPPSFPRRRGLPEKRKIRDVKKVIAVSSAKGGVGKSTIAVNLALAFARRGIRTGILDTDIFGPSIPTLLNLSGEPRLDEHDRLIPLTNYGLKSMSMGYLLPPPPSPTPETTQHHSRAPMDTTPISWRGLMVTKAMQQLLHSVSWGPLDVLFLDLPPGTGDVQLTIGQEIILDGAVIVTTPQDIALRDAVRGFGMFQRMNVPVLGMVRNMAFFACPECGTKTRIFSAGLHHHGQQHGHGESAGEGDWGVLAECKRLGVEFLGDIPLDARVCEDADRGMPTIVSEEGDRSARREAFMGVAEKVARKVGVEW
;
A
#
# COMPACT_ATOMS: atom_id res chain seq x y z
N MET A 1 12.72 81.94 -20.86
CA MET A 1 12.25 80.70 -21.55
C MET A 1 13.38 79.69 -21.50
N VAL A 2 13.35 78.76 -20.62
CA VAL A 2 14.39 77.73 -20.47
C VAL A 2 13.75 76.39 -20.87
N THR A 3 14.22 75.84 -21.97
CA THR A 3 13.69 74.56 -22.52
C THR A 3 14.40 73.40 -21.90
N GLN A 4 13.67 72.62 -21.07
CA GLN A 4 14.15 71.38 -20.48
C GLN A 4 14.14 70.26 -21.57
N ARG A 5 15.29 69.74 -21.91
CA ARG A 5 15.44 68.51 -22.72
C ARG A 5 15.33 67.31 -21.79
N ARG A 6 14.30 66.48 -21.99
CA ARG A 6 14.19 65.18 -21.38
C ARG A 6 15.12 64.18 -22.08
N PHE A 7 16.08 63.63 -21.36
CA PHE A 7 16.88 62.48 -21.79
C PHE A 7 16.04 61.21 -21.59
N PHE A 8 15.69 60.53 -22.66
CA PHE A 8 15.21 59.16 -22.61
C PHE A 8 16.41 58.22 -22.52
N SER A 9 16.59 57.55 -21.39
CA SER A 9 17.53 56.45 -21.23
C SER A 9 16.98 55.22 -21.94
N THR A 10 17.60 54.80 -23.03
CA THR A 10 17.34 53.53 -23.70
C THR A 10 17.92 52.40 -22.88
N PHE A 11 17.08 51.72 -22.12
CA PHE A 11 17.41 50.40 -21.53
C PHE A 11 17.68 49.43 -22.67
N ARG A 12 18.93 49.08 -22.92
CA ARG A 12 19.28 47.90 -23.71
C ARG A 12 18.92 46.67 -22.88
N PHE A 13 17.87 45.94 -23.27
CA PHE A 13 17.64 44.59 -22.83
C PHE A 13 18.83 43.74 -23.28
N LEU A 14 19.67 43.34 -22.35
CA LEU A 14 20.62 42.25 -22.55
C LEU A 14 19.80 40.99 -22.78
N GLN A 15 19.56 40.66 -24.04
CA GLN A 15 19.06 39.33 -24.40
C GLN A 15 20.15 38.34 -24.03
N HIS A 16 19.94 37.56 -22.96
CA HIS A 16 20.77 36.38 -22.68
C HIS A 16 20.49 35.35 -23.77
N ASP A 17 21.32 35.32 -24.79
CA ASP A 17 21.24 34.32 -25.87
C ASP A 17 21.41 32.86 -25.43
N ASN A 18 21.67 32.58 -24.15
CA ASN A 18 21.85 31.26 -23.60
C ASN A 18 21.36 31.19 -22.12
N PRO A 19 20.04 31.24 -21.89
CA PRO A 19 19.48 31.25 -20.53
C PRO A 19 19.76 29.95 -19.73
N LEU A 20 20.19 28.87 -20.41
CA LEU A 20 20.49 27.57 -19.77
C LEU A 20 22.00 27.32 -19.64
N GLY A 21 22.87 28.24 -20.05
CA GLY A 21 24.33 28.11 -19.97
C GLY A 21 24.92 26.94 -20.77
N LEU A 22 24.21 26.45 -21.79
CA LEU A 22 24.66 25.31 -22.60
C LEU A 22 25.80 25.75 -23.54
N PRO A 23 26.84 24.93 -23.76
CA PRO A 23 27.93 25.23 -24.67
C PRO A 23 27.40 25.39 -26.11
N ARG A 24 27.72 26.52 -26.75
CA ARG A 24 27.30 26.87 -28.13
C ARG A 24 28.05 26.13 -29.22
N SER A 25 29.19 25.55 -28.92
CA SER A 25 30.01 24.74 -29.83
C SER A 25 30.67 23.60 -29.06
N GLY A 26 30.71 22.46 -29.68
CA GLY A 26 31.26 21.23 -29.12
C GLY A 26 30.24 20.09 -29.19
N THR A 27 30.73 18.86 -29.23
CA THR A 27 29.87 17.65 -29.10
C THR A 27 29.17 17.71 -27.74
N PRO A 28 27.83 17.64 -27.67
CA PRO A 28 27.15 17.63 -26.38
C PRO A 28 27.71 16.48 -25.55
N PRO A 29 27.89 16.69 -24.21
CA PRO A 29 28.39 15.62 -23.36
C PRO A 29 27.51 14.39 -23.54
N SER A 30 28.12 13.29 -24.00
CA SER A 30 27.45 12.00 -24.10
C SER A 30 27.22 11.51 -22.70
N PHE A 31 26.05 11.83 -22.15
CA PHE A 31 25.61 11.12 -20.95
C PHE A 31 25.58 9.63 -21.29
N PRO A 32 26.15 8.76 -20.46
CA PRO A 32 26.05 7.31 -20.67
C PRO A 32 24.57 6.96 -20.67
N ARG A 33 24.00 6.77 -21.86
CA ARG A 33 22.64 6.22 -21.99
C ARG A 33 22.72 4.85 -21.35
N ARG A 34 22.07 4.66 -20.19
CA ARG A 34 21.77 3.31 -19.68
C ARG A 34 21.09 2.58 -20.83
N ARG A 35 21.84 1.73 -21.51
CA ARG A 35 21.33 0.89 -22.60
C ARG A 35 20.44 -0.17 -21.96
N GLY A 36 19.13 -0.05 -22.20
CA GLY A 36 18.12 -1.01 -21.79
C GLY A 36 17.14 -0.45 -20.75
N LEU A 37 15.90 -0.92 -20.81
CA LEU A 37 14.95 -0.80 -19.74
C LEU A 37 15.53 -1.51 -18.51
N PRO A 38 15.30 -1.03 -17.26
CA PRO A 38 15.78 -1.72 -16.07
C PRO A 38 15.24 -3.15 -16.08
N GLU A 39 16.13 -4.15 -16.06
CA GLU A 39 15.72 -5.54 -15.96
C GLU A 39 15.12 -5.80 -14.57
N LYS A 40 13.91 -6.33 -14.57
CA LYS A 40 13.26 -6.75 -13.33
C LYS A 40 14.06 -7.85 -12.65
N ARG A 41 14.30 -7.72 -11.37
CA ARG A 41 15.07 -8.67 -10.57
C ARG A 41 14.16 -9.44 -9.61
N LYS A 42 14.52 -10.70 -9.33
CA LYS A 42 13.91 -11.43 -8.22
C LYS A 42 14.46 -10.94 -6.89
N ILE A 43 13.62 -10.87 -5.86
CA ILE A 43 14.08 -10.69 -4.50
C ILE A 43 14.79 -11.98 -4.07
N ARG A 44 15.98 -11.82 -3.50
CA ARG A 44 16.81 -12.97 -3.10
C ARG A 44 16.08 -13.84 -2.09
N ASP A 45 16.20 -15.15 -2.26
CA ASP A 45 15.67 -16.19 -1.37
C ASP A 45 14.13 -16.17 -1.20
N VAL A 46 13.41 -15.49 -2.11
CA VAL A 46 11.95 -15.42 -2.14
C VAL A 46 11.42 -16.11 -3.40
N LYS A 47 10.48 -17.05 -3.23
CA LYS A 47 9.89 -17.78 -4.37
C LYS A 47 8.80 -16.97 -5.08
N LYS A 48 7.90 -16.36 -4.31
CA LYS A 48 6.74 -15.61 -4.80
C LYS A 48 6.63 -14.25 -4.14
N VAL A 49 6.33 -13.22 -4.91
CA VAL A 49 6.14 -11.84 -4.41
C VAL A 49 4.75 -11.37 -4.79
N ILE A 50 3.94 -11.03 -3.79
CA ILE A 50 2.56 -10.57 -3.94
C ILE A 50 2.45 -9.12 -3.47
N ALA A 51 2.04 -8.23 -4.36
CA ALA A 51 1.77 -6.85 -4.01
C ALA A 51 0.35 -6.69 -3.44
N VAL A 52 0.20 -5.96 -2.34
CA VAL A 52 -1.10 -5.50 -1.84
C VAL A 52 -1.18 -3.99 -2.07
N SER A 53 -2.14 -3.57 -2.83
CA SER A 53 -2.26 -2.19 -3.29
C SER A 53 -3.65 -1.64 -3.05
N SER A 54 -3.70 -0.35 -2.80
CA SER A 54 -4.93 0.42 -2.86
C SER A 54 -4.64 1.75 -3.54
N ALA A 55 -5.50 2.15 -4.45
CA ALA A 55 -5.33 3.43 -5.12
C ALA A 55 -5.77 4.62 -4.25
N LYS A 56 -6.38 4.37 -3.07
CA LYS A 56 -6.82 5.38 -2.11
C LYS A 56 -6.27 5.05 -0.72
N GLY A 57 -5.89 6.08 0.03
CA GLY A 57 -5.53 5.95 1.45
C GLY A 57 -6.76 5.66 2.33
N GLY A 58 -6.53 5.01 3.47
CA GLY A 58 -7.58 4.78 4.47
C GLY A 58 -8.55 3.63 4.17
N VAL A 59 -8.34 2.83 3.13
CA VAL A 59 -9.19 1.66 2.82
C VAL A 59 -8.82 0.39 3.59
N GLY A 60 -7.85 0.44 4.49
CA GLY A 60 -7.41 -0.70 5.30
C GLY A 60 -6.42 -1.63 4.61
N LYS A 61 -5.68 -1.13 3.60
CA LYS A 61 -4.71 -1.91 2.82
C LYS A 61 -3.71 -2.68 3.68
N SER A 62 -3.02 -2.00 4.59
CA SER A 62 -1.97 -2.60 5.44
C SER A 62 -2.54 -3.63 6.42
N THR A 63 -3.74 -3.38 6.97
CA THR A 63 -4.47 -4.36 7.79
C THR A 63 -4.78 -5.62 7.00
N ILE A 64 -5.23 -5.49 5.75
CA ILE A 64 -5.45 -6.62 4.84
C ILE A 64 -4.13 -7.33 4.56
N ALA A 65 -3.07 -6.60 4.20
CA ALA A 65 -1.75 -7.17 3.87
C ALA A 65 -1.19 -8.01 5.02
N VAL A 66 -1.23 -7.48 6.25
CA VAL A 66 -0.75 -8.19 7.45
C VAL A 66 -1.57 -9.42 7.73
N ASN A 67 -2.90 -9.33 7.72
CA ASN A 67 -3.75 -10.50 7.98
C ASN A 67 -3.62 -11.57 6.89
N LEU A 68 -3.45 -11.22 5.62
CA LEU A 68 -3.16 -12.19 4.56
C LEU A 68 -1.81 -12.87 4.79
N ALA A 69 -0.75 -12.10 5.09
CA ALA A 69 0.58 -12.67 5.36
C ALA A 69 0.56 -13.60 6.57
N LEU A 70 -0.14 -13.23 7.64
CA LEU A 70 -0.33 -14.08 8.83
C LEU A 70 -1.15 -15.33 8.54
N ALA A 71 -2.18 -15.23 7.68
CA ALA A 71 -2.97 -16.39 7.27
C ALA A 71 -2.09 -17.44 6.55
N PHE A 72 -1.18 -17.00 5.69
CA PHE A 72 -0.19 -17.89 5.06
C PHE A 72 0.77 -18.48 6.11
N ALA A 73 1.29 -17.66 7.02
CA ALA A 73 2.17 -18.15 8.08
C ALA A 73 1.49 -19.20 8.99
N ARG A 74 0.18 -19.03 9.28
CA ARG A 74 -0.60 -19.99 10.07
C ARG A 74 -0.87 -21.30 9.35
N ARG A 75 -0.71 -21.35 8.03
CA ARG A 75 -0.72 -22.59 7.24
C ARG A 75 0.67 -23.23 7.11
N GLY A 76 1.67 -22.73 7.82
CA GLY A 76 3.04 -23.24 7.76
C GLY A 76 3.84 -22.78 6.55
N ILE A 77 3.32 -21.85 5.74
CA ILE A 77 4.00 -21.27 4.60
C ILE A 77 4.99 -20.22 5.14
N ARG A 78 6.26 -20.32 4.77
CA ARG A 78 7.29 -19.36 5.16
C ARG A 78 7.02 -18.03 4.50
N THR A 79 6.52 -17.10 5.28
CA THR A 79 5.98 -15.84 4.78
C THR A 79 6.71 -14.65 5.38
N GLY A 80 6.88 -13.62 4.56
CA GLY A 80 7.37 -12.30 4.99
C GLY A 80 6.44 -11.19 4.52
N ILE A 81 6.59 -10.02 5.13
CA ILE A 81 5.93 -8.79 4.72
C ILE A 81 6.93 -7.64 4.66
N LEU A 82 6.90 -6.88 3.57
CA LEU A 82 7.69 -5.67 3.38
C LEU A 82 6.76 -4.47 3.26
N ASP A 83 6.91 -3.54 4.18
CA ASP A 83 6.25 -2.24 4.15
C ASP A 83 7.05 -1.30 3.23
N THR A 84 6.44 -0.90 2.15
CA THR A 84 7.04 0.04 1.18
C THR A 84 6.41 1.43 1.26
N ASP A 85 5.53 1.67 2.25
CA ASP A 85 4.98 2.99 2.54
C ASP A 85 5.94 3.78 3.45
N ILE A 86 6.89 4.46 2.83
CA ILE A 86 7.95 5.20 3.53
C ILE A 86 7.39 6.38 4.32
N PHE A 87 6.28 6.97 3.87
CA PHE A 87 5.72 8.18 4.47
C PHE A 87 4.78 7.91 5.64
N GLY A 88 4.19 6.71 5.70
CA GLY A 88 3.27 6.32 6.74
C GLY A 88 3.38 4.83 7.09
N PRO A 89 4.59 4.38 7.54
CA PRO A 89 4.80 2.97 7.81
C PRO A 89 3.88 2.50 8.93
N SER A 90 3.06 1.48 8.66
CA SER A 90 2.05 0.97 9.60
C SER A 90 2.35 -0.44 10.11
N ILE A 91 3.21 -1.18 9.41
CA ILE A 91 3.54 -2.57 9.77
C ILE A 91 4.14 -2.71 11.16
N PRO A 92 5.04 -1.81 11.65
CA PRO A 92 5.57 -1.88 13.01
C PRO A 92 4.47 -1.92 14.07
N THR A 93 3.50 -1.02 13.96
CA THR A 93 2.36 -0.95 14.88
C THR A 93 1.47 -2.20 14.77
N LEU A 94 1.12 -2.61 13.53
CA LEU A 94 0.25 -3.75 13.29
C LEU A 94 0.83 -5.09 13.79
N LEU A 95 2.15 -5.22 13.84
CA LEU A 95 2.84 -6.42 14.33
C LEU A 95 3.40 -6.27 15.74
N ASN A 96 3.15 -5.17 16.42
CA ASN A 96 3.73 -4.87 17.73
C ASN A 96 5.24 -5.10 17.75
N LEU A 97 5.94 -4.54 16.77
CA LEU A 97 7.37 -4.64 16.61
C LEU A 97 8.02 -3.26 16.69
N SER A 98 9.11 -3.18 17.42
CA SER A 98 9.91 -1.96 17.57
C SER A 98 11.39 -2.33 17.63
N GLY A 99 12.25 -1.34 17.41
CA GLY A 99 13.71 -1.50 17.44
C GLY A 99 14.33 -1.59 16.05
N GLU A 100 15.63 -1.41 16.01
CA GLU A 100 16.41 -1.39 14.77
C GLU A 100 16.76 -2.82 14.30
N PRO A 101 16.62 -3.10 12.99
CA PRO A 101 17.07 -4.35 12.39
C PRO A 101 18.59 -4.47 12.53
N ARG A 102 19.07 -5.67 12.84
CA ARG A 102 20.50 -5.98 12.84
C ARG A 102 21.00 -6.21 11.41
N LEU A 103 22.30 -6.07 11.21
CA LEU A 103 22.95 -6.45 9.96
C LEU A 103 23.48 -7.89 10.06
N ASP A 104 23.46 -8.60 8.94
CA ASP A 104 24.14 -9.88 8.78
C ASP A 104 25.63 -9.68 8.40
N GLU A 105 26.38 -10.77 8.24
CA GLU A 105 27.81 -10.76 7.85
C GLU A 105 28.07 -10.13 6.46
N HIS A 106 27.01 -9.85 5.71
CA HIS A 106 27.07 -9.28 4.37
C HIS A 106 26.43 -7.87 4.29
N ASP A 107 26.36 -7.19 5.43
CA ASP A 107 25.76 -5.86 5.57
C ASP A 107 24.28 -5.78 5.10
N ARG A 108 23.52 -6.88 5.24
CA ARG A 108 22.09 -6.92 4.90
C ARG A 108 21.24 -6.83 6.16
N LEU A 109 20.10 -6.17 6.06
CA LEU A 109 19.14 -6.02 7.14
C LEU A 109 18.47 -7.36 7.46
N ILE A 110 18.54 -7.80 8.70
CA ILE A 110 17.84 -8.99 9.20
C ILE A 110 16.42 -8.56 9.56
N PRO A 111 15.36 -9.17 8.94
CA PRO A 111 13.98 -8.81 9.23
C PRO A 111 13.61 -9.14 10.67
N LEU A 112 12.80 -8.27 11.30
CA LEU A 112 12.19 -8.53 12.58
C LEU A 112 11.10 -9.58 12.43
N THR A 113 10.83 -10.34 13.50
CA THR A 113 9.86 -11.44 13.43
C THR A 113 8.90 -11.36 14.62
N ASN A 114 7.60 -11.39 14.34
CA ASN A 114 6.55 -11.61 15.34
C ASN A 114 5.46 -12.52 14.76
N TYR A 115 4.79 -13.28 15.60
CA TYR A 115 3.71 -14.21 15.21
C TYR A 115 4.10 -15.22 14.11
N GLY A 116 5.41 -15.52 13.96
CA GLY A 116 5.92 -16.39 12.89
C GLY A 116 6.04 -15.71 11.52
N LEU A 117 5.81 -14.40 11.42
CA LEU A 117 5.91 -13.60 10.22
C LEU A 117 7.18 -12.73 10.27
N LYS A 118 8.04 -12.83 9.25
CA LYS A 118 9.17 -11.93 9.07
C LYS A 118 8.68 -10.60 8.51
N SER A 119 9.15 -9.49 9.05
CA SER A 119 8.76 -8.16 8.59
C SER A 119 9.94 -7.21 8.43
N MET A 120 9.84 -6.33 7.46
CA MET A 120 10.73 -5.21 7.26
C MET A 120 9.92 -3.97 6.92
N SER A 121 10.31 -2.84 7.48
CA SER A 121 9.65 -1.54 7.27
C SER A 121 10.66 -0.43 7.47
N MET A 122 10.46 0.68 6.76
CA MET A 122 11.17 1.92 7.05
C MET A 122 10.93 2.40 8.48
N GLY A 123 9.78 2.08 9.06
CA GLY A 123 9.47 2.44 10.44
C GLY A 123 10.43 1.87 11.47
N TYR A 124 11.13 0.78 11.17
CA TYR A 124 12.17 0.22 12.04
C TYR A 124 13.51 0.97 11.95
N LEU A 125 13.72 1.74 10.89
CA LEU A 125 14.95 2.49 10.63
C LEU A 125 14.83 3.96 11.06
N LEU A 126 13.65 4.37 11.52
CA LEU A 126 13.44 5.70 12.04
C LEU A 126 13.80 5.76 13.52
N PRO A 127 14.41 6.86 13.99
CA PRO A 127 14.67 7.02 15.40
C PRO A 127 13.35 6.92 16.19
N PRO A 128 13.37 6.29 17.38
CA PRO A 128 12.20 6.25 18.23
C PRO A 128 11.75 7.68 18.56
N PRO A 129 10.44 7.93 18.72
CA PRO A 129 9.94 9.22 19.15
C PRO A 129 10.60 9.62 20.47
N PRO A 130 10.90 10.92 20.68
CA PRO A 130 11.48 11.39 21.93
C PRO A 130 10.60 10.96 23.09
N SER A 131 11.21 10.38 24.12
CA SER A 131 10.51 9.94 25.32
C SER A 131 9.73 11.12 25.92
N PRO A 132 8.47 10.94 26.33
CA PRO A 132 7.70 12.00 26.96
C PRO A 132 8.45 12.51 28.20
N THR A 133 8.78 13.79 28.23
CA THR A 133 9.37 14.43 29.38
C THR A 133 8.38 14.39 30.55
N PRO A 134 8.83 14.29 31.83
CA PRO A 134 7.94 14.18 32.98
C PRO A 134 6.89 15.30 33.12
N GLU A 135 7.07 16.41 32.43
CA GLU A 135 6.15 17.55 32.43
C GLU A 135 4.87 17.36 31.60
N THR A 136 4.82 16.33 30.73
CA THR A 136 3.67 16.07 29.84
C THR A 136 2.69 15.03 30.38
N THR A 137 2.93 14.47 31.57
CA THR A 137 2.13 13.34 32.10
C THR A 137 0.84 13.73 32.84
N GLN A 138 0.41 15.01 32.83
CA GLN A 138 -0.76 15.41 33.61
C GLN A 138 -2.11 15.43 32.90
N HIS A 139 -2.19 15.18 31.58
CA HIS A 139 -3.50 15.08 30.91
C HIS A 139 -3.50 14.03 29.78
N HIS A 140 -4.22 12.96 30.05
CA HIS A 140 -4.73 11.94 29.13
C HIS A 140 -3.75 10.90 28.51
N SER A 141 -4.06 9.70 28.86
CA SER A 141 -3.59 8.35 28.58
C SER A 141 -3.42 7.93 27.10
N ARG A 142 -2.89 8.77 26.23
CA ARG A 142 -2.47 8.39 24.89
C ARG A 142 -1.13 9.09 24.61
N ALA A 143 -0.07 8.31 24.42
CA ALA A 143 1.21 8.85 23.97
C ALA A 143 0.97 9.76 22.74
N PRO A 144 1.58 10.96 22.66
CA PRO A 144 1.45 11.78 21.46
C PRO A 144 1.89 10.97 20.26
N MET A 145 1.04 10.84 19.25
CA MET A 145 1.46 10.36 17.94
C MET A 145 2.60 11.27 17.48
N ASP A 146 3.76 10.68 17.20
CA ASP A 146 4.86 11.44 16.62
C ASP A 146 4.45 11.89 15.22
N THR A 147 4.06 13.18 15.15
CA THR A 147 3.63 13.83 13.92
C THR A 147 4.76 14.62 13.27
N THR A 148 6.02 14.39 13.69
CA THR A 148 7.16 15.10 13.11
C THR A 148 7.26 14.74 11.62
N PRO A 149 7.00 15.69 10.70
CA PRO A 149 7.04 15.38 9.27
C PRO A 149 8.48 15.12 8.86
N ILE A 150 8.75 13.88 8.45
CA ILE A 150 10.04 13.50 7.89
C ILE A 150 10.11 14.02 6.47
N SER A 151 10.92 15.05 6.23
CA SER A 151 11.10 15.62 4.89
C SER A 151 12.10 14.78 4.10
N TRP A 152 11.61 13.75 3.42
CA TRP A 152 12.40 12.97 2.50
C TRP A 152 12.50 13.67 1.12
N ARG A 153 13.71 13.86 0.63
CA ARG A 153 13.89 14.26 -0.78
C ARG A 153 13.73 13.03 -1.67
N GLY A 154 13.11 13.20 -2.85
CA GLY A 154 12.77 12.09 -3.76
C GLY A 154 13.90 11.08 -4.01
N LEU A 155 15.13 11.54 -4.19
CA LEU A 155 16.30 10.65 -4.36
C LEU A 155 16.61 9.80 -3.10
N MET A 156 16.33 10.32 -1.90
CA MET A 156 16.52 9.56 -0.65
C MET A 156 15.45 8.48 -0.53
N VAL A 157 14.20 8.77 -0.90
CA VAL A 157 13.10 7.80 -0.94
C VAL A 157 13.42 6.63 -1.87
N THR A 158 13.88 6.94 -3.09
CA THR A 158 14.26 5.90 -4.06
C THR A 158 15.41 5.03 -3.55
N LYS A 159 16.42 5.63 -2.92
CA LYS A 159 17.56 4.90 -2.36
C LYS A 159 17.16 4.00 -1.19
N ALA A 160 16.32 4.50 -0.29
CA ALA A 160 15.77 3.73 0.81
C ALA A 160 14.92 2.56 0.31
N MET A 161 14.07 2.79 -0.69
CA MET A 161 13.28 1.74 -1.33
C MET A 161 14.16 0.65 -1.93
N GLN A 162 15.21 1.02 -2.67
CA GLN A 162 16.16 0.06 -3.25
C GLN A 162 16.86 -0.76 -2.17
N GLN A 163 17.21 -0.14 -1.05
CA GLN A 163 17.81 -0.83 0.09
C GLN A 163 16.83 -1.85 0.69
N LEU A 164 15.57 -1.47 0.90
CA LEU A 164 14.54 -2.38 1.40
C LEU A 164 14.23 -3.54 0.45
N LEU A 165 14.26 -3.31 -0.86
CA LEU A 165 13.98 -4.36 -1.86
C LEU A 165 15.13 -5.35 -2.03
N HIS A 166 16.38 -4.88 -1.93
CA HIS A 166 17.54 -5.67 -2.33
C HIS A 166 18.53 -6.00 -1.23
N SER A 167 18.50 -5.27 -0.10
CA SER A 167 19.46 -5.42 1.00
C SER A 167 18.85 -6.01 2.27
N VAL A 168 17.77 -6.79 2.16
CA VAL A 168 17.17 -7.53 3.26
C VAL A 168 17.53 -9.01 3.16
N SER A 169 17.97 -9.59 4.28
CA SER A 169 18.30 -11.02 4.41
C SER A 169 17.05 -11.80 4.80
N TRP A 170 16.15 -12.01 3.83
CA TRP A 170 14.89 -12.72 4.09
C TRP A 170 15.10 -14.19 4.49
N GLY A 171 16.20 -14.84 4.01
CA GLY A 171 16.34 -16.28 4.05
C GLY A 171 15.26 -16.96 3.19
N PRO A 172 15.13 -18.28 3.24
CA PRO A 172 14.19 -18.99 2.35
C PRO A 172 12.73 -18.65 2.70
N LEU A 173 12.07 -17.84 1.86
CA LEU A 173 10.64 -17.55 1.92
C LEU A 173 9.91 -18.21 0.75
N ASP A 174 8.72 -18.73 1.03
CA ASP A 174 7.80 -19.20 0.00
C ASP A 174 7.01 -18.03 -0.59
N VAL A 175 6.60 -17.06 0.27
CA VAL A 175 5.84 -15.87 -0.14
C VAL A 175 6.32 -14.62 0.58
N LEU A 176 6.47 -13.53 -0.14
CA LEU A 176 6.68 -12.20 0.39
C LEU A 176 5.52 -11.28 -0.03
N PHE A 177 4.82 -10.73 0.94
CA PHE A 177 3.82 -9.70 0.69
C PHE A 177 4.48 -8.32 0.68
N LEU A 178 4.13 -7.49 -0.30
CA LEU A 178 4.55 -6.09 -0.36
C LEU A 178 3.33 -5.21 -0.06
N ASP A 179 3.37 -4.50 1.04
CA ASP A 179 2.39 -3.47 1.36
C ASP A 179 2.79 -2.18 0.63
N LEU A 180 2.15 -1.90 -0.51
CA LEU A 180 2.48 -0.76 -1.35
C LEU A 180 1.91 0.54 -0.76
N PRO A 181 2.55 1.71 -0.99
CA PRO A 181 1.95 2.98 -0.59
C PRO A 181 0.61 3.21 -1.31
N PRO A 182 -0.28 4.05 -0.78
CA PRO A 182 -1.55 4.36 -1.43
C PRO A 182 -1.35 5.14 -2.74
N GLY A 183 -2.27 4.99 -3.68
CA GLY A 183 -2.24 5.69 -4.95
C GLY A 183 -1.71 4.85 -6.12
N THR A 184 -1.37 5.53 -7.21
CA THR A 184 -0.83 4.96 -8.45
C THR A 184 0.37 5.76 -8.94
N GLY A 185 1.21 6.20 -8.00
CA GLY A 185 2.32 7.11 -8.24
C GLY A 185 3.64 6.43 -8.60
N ASP A 186 4.72 7.23 -8.55
CA ASP A 186 6.05 6.82 -9.00
C ASP A 186 6.64 5.67 -8.19
N VAL A 187 6.32 5.57 -6.89
CA VAL A 187 6.85 4.50 -6.03
C VAL A 187 6.36 3.13 -6.48
N GLN A 188 5.05 2.98 -6.75
CA GLN A 188 4.48 1.73 -7.24
C GLN A 188 5.05 1.36 -8.62
N LEU A 189 5.21 2.35 -9.51
CA LEU A 189 5.81 2.15 -10.83
C LEU A 189 7.27 1.72 -10.71
N THR A 190 8.05 2.34 -9.81
CA THR A 190 9.44 1.98 -9.56
C THR A 190 9.55 0.54 -9.05
N ILE A 191 8.74 0.15 -8.05
CA ILE A 191 8.73 -1.22 -7.54
C ILE A 191 8.41 -2.22 -8.66
N GLY A 192 7.36 -1.96 -9.45
CA GLY A 192 6.96 -2.83 -10.55
C GLY A 192 7.96 -2.89 -11.73
N GLN A 193 8.87 -1.93 -11.83
CA GLN A 193 9.95 -1.91 -12.81
C GLN A 193 11.23 -2.58 -12.30
N GLU A 194 11.48 -2.55 -10.99
CA GLU A 194 12.70 -3.09 -10.40
C GLU A 194 12.60 -4.57 -10.02
N ILE A 195 11.40 -5.04 -9.61
CA ILE A 195 11.22 -6.41 -9.14
C ILE A 195 10.17 -7.18 -9.94
N ILE A 196 10.30 -8.50 -9.90
CA ILE A 196 9.31 -9.41 -10.46
C ILE A 196 8.20 -9.61 -9.42
N LEU A 197 6.98 -9.18 -9.75
CA LEU A 197 5.77 -9.44 -8.98
C LEU A 197 5.02 -10.61 -9.58
N ASP A 198 4.73 -11.63 -8.77
CA ASP A 198 3.95 -12.80 -9.18
C ASP A 198 2.45 -12.50 -9.23
N GLY A 199 2.02 -11.43 -8.55
CA GLY A 199 0.65 -10.95 -8.61
C GLY A 199 0.38 -9.76 -7.73
N ALA A 200 -0.78 -9.14 -7.94
CA ALA A 200 -1.25 -8.02 -7.14
C ALA A 200 -2.68 -8.26 -6.63
N VAL A 201 -2.91 -7.96 -5.36
CA VAL A 201 -4.23 -7.89 -4.72
C VAL A 201 -4.62 -6.43 -4.61
N ILE A 202 -5.79 -6.06 -5.10
CA ILE A 202 -6.31 -4.69 -5.01
C ILE A 202 -7.34 -4.62 -3.88
N VAL A 203 -7.10 -3.73 -2.93
CA VAL A 203 -8.01 -3.48 -1.80
C VAL A 203 -8.84 -2.23 -2.11
N THR A 204 -10.16 -2.37 -1.99
CA THR A 204 -11.12 -1.27 -2.15
C THR A 204 -12.19 -1.33 -1.06
N THR A 205 -13.03 -0.31 -1.00
CA THR A 205 -14.25 -0.28 -0.17
C THR A 205 -15.48 -0.18 -1.07
N PRO A 206 -16.72 -0.37 -0.57
CA PRO A 206 -17.94 -0.28 -1.36
C PRO A 206 -18.20 1.10 -1.97
N GLN A 207 -17.49 2.14 -1.56
CA GLN A 207 -17.68 3.51 -2.02
C GLN A 207 -17.26 3.68 -3.48
N ASP A 208 -18.06 4.35 -4.29
CA ASP A 208 -17.79 4.59 -5.73
C ASP A 208 -16.43 5.27 -5.99
N ILE A 209 -16.04 6.21 -5.15
CA ILE A 209 -14.75 6.89 -5.28
C ILE A 209 -13.60 5.90 -5.11
N ALA A 210 -13.66 5.02 -4.10
CA ALA A 210 -12.64 4.01 -3.87
C ALA A 210 -12.60 2.98 -5.01
N LEU A 211 -13.76 2.62 -5.56
CA LEU A 211 -13.85 1.69 -6.68
C LEU A 211 -13.25 2.27 -7.96
N ARG A 212 -13.54 3.54 -8.28
CA ARG A 212 -12.91 4.23 -9.42
C ARG A 212 -11.39 4.25 -9.32
N ASP A 213 -10.89 4.47 -8.12
CA ASP A 213 -9.45 4.45 -7.87
C ASP A 213 -8.88 3.02 -7.98
N ALA A 214 -9.62 1.99 -7.50
CA ALA A 214 -9.23 0.59 -7.68
C ALA A 214 -9.11 0.19 -9.17
N VAL A 215 -10.02 0.68 -10.01
CA VAL A 215 -9.96 0.49 -11.47
C VAL A 215 -8.71 1.14 -12.08
N ARG A 216 -8.31 2.34 -11.59
CA ARG A 216 -7.04 2.97 -11.99
C ARG A 216 -5.83 2.13 -11.58
N GLY A 217 -5.86 1.59 -10.34
CA GLY A 217 -4.84 0.66 -9.85
C GLY A 217 -4.72 -0.58 -10.72
N PHE A 218 -5.85 -1.17 -11.12
CA PHE A 218 -5.88 -2.28 -12.07
C PHE A 218 -5.17 -1.92 -13.39
N GLY A 219 -5.51 -0.78 -13.99
CA GLY A 219 -4.88 -0.31 -15.23
C GLY A 219 -3.38 -0.06 -15.08
N MET A 220 -2.91 0.36 -13.90
CA MET A 220 -1.49 0.49 -13.59
C MET A 220 -0.78 -0.87 -13.62
N PHE A 221 -1.30 -1.88 -12.94
CA PHE A 221 -0.71 -3.23 -12.93
C PHE A 221 -0.70 -3.87 -14.31
N GLN A 222 -1.75 -3.68 -15.11
CA GLN A 222 -1.77 -4.14 -16.51
C GLN A 222 -0.61 -3.53 -17.33
N ARG A 223 -0.37 -2.22 -17.21
CA ARG A 223 0.74 -1.55 -17.91
C ARG A 223 2.12 -2.03 -17.48
N MET A 224 2.24 -2.49 -16.23
CA MET A 224 3.47 -3.07 -15.70
C MET A 224 3.64 -4.56 -16.02
N ASN A 225 2.67 -5.18 -16.72
CA ASN A 225 2.59 -6.63 -16.95
C ASN A 225 2.62 -7.43 -15.64
N VAL A 226 1.91 -6.96 -14.62
CA VAL A 226 1.74 -7.66 -13.35
C VAL A 226 0.32 -8.25 -13.31
N PRO A 227 0.16 -9.57 -13.10
CA PRO A 227 -1.16 -10.17 -13.02
C PRO A 227 -1.92 -9.70 -11.79
N VAL A 228 -3.16 -9.23 -11.97
CA VAL A 228 -4.03 -8.90 -10.85
C VAL A 228 -4.74 -10.16 -10.40
N LEU A 229 -4.44 -10.63 -9.19
CA LEU A 229 -5.02 -11.85 -8.60
C LEU A 229 -6.50 -11.67 -8.30
N GLY A 230 -6.90 -10.45 -7.94
CA GLY A 230 -8.29 -10.12 -7.69
C GLY A 230 -8.47 -8.87 -6.83
N MET A 231 -9.73 -8.58 -6.49
CA MET A 231 -10.09 -7.46 -5.63
C MET A 231 -10.69 -7.96 -4.30
N VAL A 232 -10.29 -7.30 -3.21
CA VAL A 232 -10.87 -7.47 -1.87
C VAL A 232 -11.73 -6.24 -1.57
N ARG A 233 -12.98 -6.46 -1.17
CA ARG A 233 -13.86 -5.40 -0.69
C ARG A 233 -13.80 -5.35 0.83
N ASN A 234 -13.07 -4.38 1.37
CA ASN A 234 -12.98 -4.13 2.80
C ASN A 234 -14.15 -3.25 3.26
N MET A 235 -14.52 -3.34 4.53
CA MET A 235 -15.66 -2.59 5.10
C MET A 235 -16.97 -2.84 4.33
N ALA A 236 -17.17 -4.08 3.88
CA ALA A 236 -18.24 -4.44 2.95
C ALA A 236 -19.63 -4.32 3.57
N PHE A 237 -19.76 -4.67 4.84
CA PHE A 237 -20.99 -4.62 5.61
C PHE A 237 -20.66 -4.56 7.11
N PHE A 238 -21.58 -4.04 7.88
CA PHE A 238 -21.57 -4.14 9.35
C PHE A 238 -22.44 -5.33 9.76
N ALA A 239 -21.92 -6.17 10.63
CA ALA A 239 -22.70 -7.23 11.26
C ALA A 239 -23.06 -6.81 12.68
N CYS A 240 -24.36 -6.78 13.02
CA CYS A 240 -24.80 -6.46 14.36
C CYS A 240 -24.25 -7.51 15.35
N PRO A 241 -23.55 -7.08 16.41
CA PRO A 241 -22.97 -8.02 17.37
C PRO A 241 -24.00 -8.82 18.18
N GLU A 242 -25.24 -8.33 18.29
CA GLU A 242 -26.30 -8.98 19.05
C GLU A 242 -27.10 -10.00 18.22
N CYS A 243 -27.50 -9.63 17.00
CA CYS A 243 -28.39 -10.48 16.18
C CYS A 243 -27.73 -11.00 14.90
N GLY A 244 -26.49 -10.62 14.59
CA GLY A 244 -25.76 -11.04 13.39
C GLY A 244 -26.28 -10.48 12.06
N THR A 245 -27.32 -9.63 12.09
CA THR A 245 -27.89 -9.02 10.88
C THR A 245 -26.85 -8.21 10.16
N LYS A 246 -26.64 -8.50 8.87
CA LYS A 246 -25.68 -7.80 8.01
C LYS A 246 -26.33 -6.58 7.39
N THR A 247 -25.78 -5.40 7.64
CA THR A 247 -26.24 -4.13 7.08
C THR A 247 -25.17 -3.54 6.20
N ARG A 248 -25.50 -3.16 4.97
CA ARG A 248 -24.59 -2.44 4.08
C ARG A 248 -24.66 -0.95 4.43
N ILE A 249 -23.61 -0.41 5.05
CA ILE A 249 -23.55 1.01 5.45
C ILE A 249 -23.26 1.89 4.24
N PHE A 250 -22.46 1.40 3.30
CA PHE A 250 -22.15 2.10 2.06
C PHE A 250 -23.01 1.51 0.94
N SER A 251 -24.15 2.13 0.64
CA SER A 251 -24.90 1.83 -0.56
C SER A 251 -24.20 2.47 -1.76
N ALA A 252 -23.90 1.69 -2.80
CA ALA A 252 -23.55 2.27 -4.09
C ALA A 252 -24.69 3.20 -4.50
N GLY A 253 -24.39 4.49 -4.65
CA GLY A 253 -25.41 5.51 -4.91
C GLY A 253 -26.20 5.20 -6.16
N LEU A 254 -27.42 4.74 -5.99
CA LEU A 254 -28.46 4.72 -7.02
C LEU A 254 -28.93 6.14 -7.30
N HIS A 255 -28.02 7.02 -7.75
CA HIS A 255 -28.39 8.28 -8.37
C HIS A 255 -28.37 8.14 -9.90
N HIS A 256 -29.17 7.22 -10.43
CA HIS A 256 -29.73 7.42 -11.73
C HIS A 256 -30.98 8.31 -11.55
N HIS A 257 -30.84 9.58 -11.90
CA HIS A 257 -31.96 10.44 -12.15
C HIS A 257 -32.92 9.75 -13.14
N GLY A 258 -34.12 9.45 -12.71
CA GLY A 258 -35.26 9.11 -13.54
C GLY A 258 -35.73 7.68 -13.42
N GLN A 259 -36.54 7.38 -12.43
CA GLN A 259 -37.90 6.89 -12.58
C GLN A 259 -38.50 6.48 -11.24
N GLN A 260 -39.72 6.94 -11.05
CA GLN A 260 -40.51 6.84 -9.82
C GLN A 260 -41.17 5.47 -9.66
N HIS A 261 -41.38 5.13 -8.38
CA HIS A 261 -42.51 4.36 -7.82
C HIS A 261 -42.76 2.91 -8.29
N GLY A 262 -42.42 2.00 -7.44
CA GLY A 262 -42.99 0.67 -7.36
C GLY A 262 -42.64 0.06 -6.01
N HIS A 263 -43.57 0.12 -5.05
CA HIS A 263 -43.57 -0.77 -3.89
C HIS A 263 -43.75 -2.21 -4.42
N GLY A 264 -42.68 -2.99 -4.41
CA GLY A 264 -42.74 -4.38 -4.87
C GLY A 264 -41.44 -5.07 -4.52
N GLU A 265 -41.58 -6.05 -3.72
CA GLU A 265 -40.68 -7.11 -3.23
C GLU A 265 -39.51 -7.45 -4.17
N SER A 266 -38.34 -7.69 -3.52
CA SER A 266 -37.19 -8.43 -4.09
C SER A 266 -36.77 -8.03 -5.51
N ALA A 267 -36.34 -6.79 -5.69
CA ALA A 267 -35.40 -6.50 -6.77
C ALA A 267 -34.12 -7.29 -6.47
N GLY A 268 -33.89 -8.32 -7.26
CA GLY A 268 -32.66 -9.10 -7.21
C GLY A 268 -31.47 -8.18 -7.06
N GLU A 269 -30.60 -8.51 -6.13
CA GLU A 269 -29.37 -7.75 -5.84
C GLU A 269 -28.62 -7.54 -7.16
N GLY A 270 -28.92 -6.41 -7.83
CA GLY A 270 -28.16 -6.01 -8.99
C GLY A 270 -26.69 -5.98 -8.58
N ASP A 271 -25.91 -6.76 -9.26
CA ASP A 271 -24.47 -6.98 -9.05
C ASP A 271 -23.66 -5.70 -9.37
N TRP A 272 -24.04 -4.61 -8.69
CA TRP A 272 -23.51 -3.27 -8.87
C TRP A 272 -22.30 -3.06 -7.93
N GLY A 273 -21.35 -2.24 -8.34
CA GLY A 273 -20.17 -1.93 -7.54
C GLY A 273 -19.00 -2.87 -7.79
N VAL A 274 -18.31 -3.33 -6.74
CA VAL A 274 -17.04 -4.07 -6.88
C VAL A 274 -17.17 -5.36 -7.67
N LEU A 275 -18.27 -6.11 -7.48
CA LEU A 275 -18.52 -7.38 -8.22
C LEU A 275 -18.73 -7.13 -9.72
N ALA A 276 -19.51 -6.10 -10.07
CA ALA A 276 -19.73 -5.73 -11.47
C ALA A 276 -18.42 -5.29 -12.14
N GLU A 277 -17.62 -4.49 -11.45
CA GLU A 277 -16.30 -4.09 -11.95
C GLU A 277 -15.34 -5.27 -12.09
N CYS A 278 -15.33 -6.21 -11.14
CA CYS A 278 -14.55 -7.43 -11.27
C CYS A 278 -14.93 -8.21 -12.53
N LYS A 279 -16.23 -8.39 -12.80
CA LYS A 279 -16.74 -9.04 -14.03
C LYS A 279 -16.31 -8.28 -15.28
N ARG A 280 -16.47 -6.95 -15.28
CA ARG A 280 -16.11 -6.07 -16.41
C ARG A 280 -14.61 -6.15 -16.73
N LEU A 281 -13.77 -6.21 -15.70
CA LEU A 281 -12.32 -6.22 -15.84
C LEU A 281 -11.74 -7.64 -16.04
N GLY A 282 -12.55 -8.69 -15.91
CA GLY A 282 -12.12 -10.08 -16.00
C GLY A 282 -11.23 -10.51 -14.84
N VAL A 283 -11.39 -9.89 -13.64
CA VAL A 283 -10.66 -10.24 -12.42
C VAL A 283 -11.55 -10.90 -11.39
N GLU A 284 -10.96 -11.73 -10.54
CA GLU A 284 -11.70 -12.43 -9.49
C GLU A 284 -12.06 -11.50 -8.34
N PHE A 285 -13.26 -11.67 -7.82
CA PHE A 285 -13.65 -11.12 -6.53
C PHE A 285 -13.16 -12.06 -5.42
N LEU A 286 -12.17 -11.61 -4.65
CA LEU A 286 -11.52 -12.44 -3.64
C LEU A 286 -12.39 -12.60 -2.39
N GLY A 287 -13.12 -11.57 -2.00
CA GLY A 287 -14.04 -11.66 -0.86
C GLY A 287 -14.35 -10.32 -0.21
N ASP A 288 -15.25 -10.42 0.75
CA ASP A 288 -15.68 -9.34 1.63
C ASP A 288 -15.02 -9.45 2.99
N ILE A 289 -14.50 -8.33 3.48
CA ILE A 289 -14.09 -8.18 4.87
C ILE A 289 -15.09 -7.24 5.56
N PRO A 290 -15.67 -7.66 6.69
CA PRO A 290 -16.66 -6.85 7.39
C PRO A 290 -16.07 -5.57 7.98
N LEU A 291 -16.90 -4.55 8.13
CA LEU A 291 -16.60 -3.40 8.98
C LEU A 291 -16.89 -3.82 10.43
N ASP A 292 -15.83 -3.93 11.22
CA ASP A 292 -15.93 -4.37 12.61
C ASP A 292 -14.91 -3.59 13.46
N ALA A 293 -15.37 -3.06 14.59
CA ALA A 293 -14.52 -2.27 15.48
C ALA A 293 -13.35 -3.08 16.04
N ARG A 294 -13.54 -4.39 16.27
CA ARG A 294 -12.49 -5.27 16.78
C ARG A 294 -11.31 -5.39 15.81
N VAL A 295 -11.55 -5.38 14.51
CA VAL A 295 -10.45 -5.40 13.52
C VAL A 295 -9.55 -4.18 13.70
N CYS A 296 -10.14 -3.02 14.01
CA CYS A 296 -9.38 -1.79 14.28
C CYS A 296 -8.69 -1.84 15.65
N GLU A 297 -9.41 -2.26 16.69
CA GLU A 297 -8.85 -2.40 18.03
C GLU A 297 -7.69 -3.39 18.09
N ASP A 298 -7.83 -4.52 17.41
CA ASP A 298 -6.79 -5.54 17.31
C ASP A 298 -5.56 -5.00 16.56
N ALA A 299 -5.78 -4.27 15.47
CA ALA A 299 -4.73 -3.60 14.72
C ALA A 299 -3.98 -2.58 15.60
N ASP A 300 -4.69 -1.75 16.36
CA ASP A 300 -4.11 -0.75 17.25
C ASP A 300 -3.33 -1.39 18.42
N ARG A 301 -3.74 -2.58 18.86
CA ARG A 301 -3.03 -3.36 19.87
C ARG A 301 -1.83 -4.13 19.33
N GLY A 302 -1.62 -4.13 18.00
CA GLY A 302 -0.59 -4.93 17.34
C GLY A 302 -0.83 -6.44 17.41
N MET A 303 -2.08 -6.85 17.50
CA MET A 303 -2.54 -8.23 17.49
C MET A 303 -3.56 -8.43 16.36
N PRO A 304 -3.13 -8.55 15.10
CA PRO A 304 -4.05 -8.68 13.96
C PRO A 304 -5.07 -9.79 14.13
N THR A 305 -6.24 -9.65 13.50
CA THR A 305 -7.40 -10.58 13.67
C THR A 305 -7.03 -12.05 13.51
N ILE A 306 -6.14 -12.40 12.60
CA ILE A 306 -5.67 -13.79 12.42
C ILE A 306 -4.97 -14.33 13.68
N VAL A 307 -4.37 -13.46 14.48
CA VAL A 307 -3.68 -13.80 15.73
C VAL A 307 -4.61 -13.71 16.91
N SER A 308 -5.36 -12.60 17.04
CA SER A 308 -6.25 -12.34 18.18
C SER A 308 -7.38 -13.38 18.30
N GLU A 309 -7.81 -13.92 17.17
CA GLU A 309 -8.89 -14.93 17.08
C GLU A 309 -8.34 -16.32 16.73
N GLU A 310 -7.12 -16.64 17.12
CA GLU A 310 -6.54 -17.96 16.92
C GLU A 310 -7.32 -19.03 17.72
N GLY A 311 -7.80 -20.04 17.00
CA GLY A 311 -8.65 -21.09 17.60
C GLY A 311 -10.14 -20.77 17.59
N ASP A 312 -10.53 -19.53 17.33
CA ASP A 312 -11.93 -19.13 17.19
C ASP A 312 -12.40 -19.18 15.72
N ARG A 313 -13.63 -19.66 15.50
CA ARG A 313 -14.30 -19.64 14.18
C ARG A 313 -15.10 -18.35 14.02
N SER A 314 -14.44 -17.21 14.16
CA SER A 314 -15.11 -15.95 13.93
C SER A 314 -15.31 -15.69 12.44
N ALA A 315 -16.40 -15.03 12.10
CA ALA A 315 -16.69 -14.64 10.72
C ALA A 315 -15.59 -13.70 10.12
N ARG A 316 -14.92 -12.92 10.98
CA ARG A 316 -13.82 -12.04 10.59
C ARG A 316 -12.60 -12.85 10.16
N ARG A 317 -12.18 -13.79 11.02
CA ARG A 317 -11.05 -14.66 10.73
C ARG A 317 -11.31 -15.51 9.50
N GLU A 318 -12.51 -16.08 9.38
CA GLU A 318 -12.89 -16.87 8.19
C GLU A 318 -12.86 -16.06 6.91
N ALA A 319 -13.26 -14.77 6.95
CA ALA A 319 -13.19 -13.88 5.81
C ALA A 319 -11.74 -13.68 5.34
N PHE A 320 -10.81 -13.40 6.26
CA PHE A 320 -9.38 -13.28 5.90
C PHE A 320 -8.78 -14.58 5.38
N MET A 321 -9.10 -15.71 6.02
CA MET A 321 -8.64 -17.04 5.61
C MET A 321 -9.15 -17.40 4.21
N GLY A 322 -10.41 -17.12 3.91
CA GLY A 322 -11.01 -17.38 2.61
C GLY A 322 -10.40 -16.54 1.49
N VAL A 323 -10.09 -15.28 1.76
CA VAL A 323 -9.35 -14.43 0.80
C VAL A 323 -7.93 -14.97 0.60
N ALA A 324 -7.23 -15.33 1.67
CA ALA A 324 -5.87 -15.85 1.62
C ALA A 324 -5.79 -17.16 0.82
N GLU A 325 -6.74 -18.07 1.01
CA GLU A 325 -6.83 -19.32 0.24
C GLU A 325 -6.95 -19.07 -1.26
N LYS A 326 -7.83 -18.15 -1.67
CA LYS A 326 -7.97 -17.81 -3.09
C LYS A 326 -6.68 -17.21 -3.66
N VAL A 327 -6.00 -16.36 -2.90
CA VAL A 327 -4.70 -15.78 -3.29
C VAL A 327 -3.67 -16.89 -3.43
N ALA A 328 -3.55 -17.81 -2.48
CA ALA A 328 -2.60 -18.93 -2.52
C ALA A 328 -2.81 -19.79 -3.76
N ARG A 329 -4.05 -20.16 -4.05
CA ARG A 329 -4.41 -20.94 -5.25
C ARG A 329 -3.97 -20.26 -6.53
N LYS A 330 -4.15 -18.94 -6.64
CA LYS A 330 -3.80 -18.17 -7.84
C LYS A 330 -2.29 -18.04 -8.07
N VAL A 331 -1.50 -17.99 -7.03
CA VAL A 331 -0.04 -17.94 -7.16
C VAL A 331 0.61 -19.32 -7.17
N GLY A 332 -0.19 -20.37 -7.06
CA GLY A 332 0.29 -21.77 -7.11
C GLY A 332 1.05 -22.16 -5.84
N VAL A 333 0.61 -21.69 -4.69
CA VAL A 333 1.11 -22.07 -3.36
C VAL A 333 0.11 -23.05 -2.74
N GLU A 334 0.60 -24.18 -2.22
CA GLU A 334 -0.24 -25.15 -1.49
C GLU A 334 -0.78 -24.51 -0.22
N TRP A 335 -2.09 -24.74 0.01
CA TRP A 335 -2.83 -24.11 1.11
C TRP A 335 -3.24 -25.04 2.25
#